data_9039eb5d3b8d2a7950f5b7fb61cf0619
#
_entry.id   9039eb5d3b8d2a7950f5b7fb61cf0619
#
_cell.length_a   1.000
_cell.length_b   1.000
_cell.length_c   1.000
_cell.angle_alpha   90.00
_cell.angle_beta   90.00
_cell.angle_gamma   90.00
#
_symmetry.space_group_name_H-M   'P 1'
#
loop_
_entity.id
_entity.type
_entity.pdbx_description
1 polymer ?
#
loop_
_entity_poly.entity_id
_entity_poly.type
_entity_poly.pdbx_seq_one_letter_code
_entity_poly.pdbx_strand_id
1 'polypeptide(L)'
;LTDSSAASDVYKRQDLELSTKMGQYWVNFAYDGNPNSAPYDMSTEWKPWNKLNNNERFIVFDSVNDKGIAMFNNTLSANSILQGISSESITVDQKCNIIDKMFNRTTLTEEEVDEIYRTFMSGKCTRA
;
A
#
# COMPACT_ATOMS: atom_id res chain seq x y z
N LEU A 1 0.03 36.36 5.32
CA LEU A 1 -0.54 35.88 4.03
C LEU A 1 0.52 35.31 3.05
N THR A 2 1.77 35.17 3.46
CA THR A 2 2.89 34.68 2.60
C THR A 2 3.27 33.22 2.82
N ASP A 3 2.69 32.52 3.81
CA ASP A 3 3.11 31.18 4.19
C ASP A 3 2.44 30.06 3.35
N SER A 4 1.25 30.31 2.82
CA SER A 4 0.49 29.29 2.07
C SER A 4 1.00 29.07 0.63
N SER A 5 1.63 30.09 0.01
CA SER A 5 2.16 29.97 -1.36
C SER A 5 3.47 29.17 -1.39
N ALA A 6 4.36 29.39 -0.41
CA ALA A 6 5.62 28.66 -0.31
C ALA A 6 5.42 27.16 -0.04
N ALA A 7 4.49 26.81 0.85
CA ALA A 7 4.11 25.43 1.09
C ALA A 7 3.53 24.76 -0.17
N SER A 8 2.62 25.44 -0.88
CA SER A 8 2.06 24.93 -2.15
C SER A 8 3.13 24.67 -3.21
N ASP A 9 4.14 25.55 -3.30
CA ASP A 9 5.22 25.41 -4.29
C ASP A 9 6.18 24.26 -3.94
N VAL A 10 6.40 24.00 -2.65
CA VAL A 10 7.17 22.84 -2.18
C VAL A 10 6.46 21.55 -2.55
N TYR A 11 5.16 21.42 -2.29
CA TYR A 11 4.39 20.21 -2.66
C TYR A 11 4.39 19.99 -4.18
N LYS A 12 4.15 21.01 -4.98
CA LYS A 12 4.20 20.90 -6.45
C LYS A 12 5.56 20.44 -6.97
N ARG A 13 6.64 20.88 -6.34
CA ARG A 13 8.00 20.45 -6.73
C ARG A 13 8.24 18.98 -6.39
N GLN A 14 7.81 18.53 -5.22
CA GLN A 14 7.91 17.12 -4.80
C GLN A 14 7.11 16.19 -5.71
N ASP A 15 5.88 16.58 -6.06
CA ASP A 15 5.04 15.82 -6.98
C ASP A 15 5.69 15.72 -8.37
N LEU A 16 6.31 16.80 -8.83
CA LEU A 16 7.03 16.81 -10.11
C LEU A 16 8.27 15.91 -10.09
N GLU A 17 9.05 15.94 -9.00
CA GLU A 17 10.21 15.07 -8.83
C GLU A 17 9.79 13.60 -8.78
N LEU A 18 8.76 13.27 -8.00
CA LEU A 18 8.22 11.92 -7.91
C LEU A 18 7.72 11.43 -9.28
N SER A 19 6.89 12.21 -9.97
CA SER A 19 6.38 11.86 -11.29
C SER A 19 7.48 11.69 -12.32
N THR A 20 8.52 12.52 -12.26
CA THR A 20 9.69 12.40 -13.12
C THR A 20 10.44 11.08 -12.88
N LYS A 21 10.69 10.73 -11.61
CA LYS A 21 11.34 9.47 -11.25
C LYS A 21 10.53 8.26 -11.68
N MET A 22 9.22 8.28 -11.43
CA MET A 22 8.33 7.23 -11.93
C MET A 22 8.43 7.07 -13.46
N GLY A 23 8.34 8.19 -14.19
CA GLY A 23 8.48 8.18 -15.65
C GLY A 23 9.79 7.58 -16.14
N GLN A 24 10.89 7.82 -15.43
CA GLN A 24 12.22 7.27 -15.76
C GLN A 24 12.23 5.72 -15.68
N TYR A 25 11.63 5.11 -14.66
CA TYR A 25 11.50 3.64 -14.57
C TYR A 25 10.71 3.06 -15.75
N TRP A 26 9.61 3.72 -16.14
CA TRP A 26 8.81 3.27 -17.28
C TRP A 26 9.56 3.43 -18.62
N VAL A 27 10.30 4.52 -18.79
CA VAL A 27 11.12 4.73 -19.99
C VAL A 27 12.23 3.67 -20.07
N ASN A 28 12.95 3.41 -18.98
CA ASN A 28 13.95 2.35 -18.92
C ASN A 28 13.36 0.99 -19.30
N PHE A 29 12.21 0.64 -18.70
CA PHE A 29 11.53 -0.62 -19.01
C PHE A 29 11.08 -0.70 -20.48
N ALA A 30 10.54 0.38 -21.02
CA ALA A 30 10.11 0.43 -22.42
C ALA A 30 11.29 0.33 -23.41
N TYR A 31 12.47 0.79 -22.99
CA TYR A 31 13.67 0.83 -23.84
C TYR A 31 14.32 -0.55 -23.99
N ASP A 32 14.51 -1.30 -22.91
CA ASP A 32 15.20 -2.60 -22.94
C ASP A 32 14.57 -3.70 -22.05
N GLY A 33 13.37 -3.48 -21.52
CA GLY A 33 12.66 -4.44 -20.68
C GLY A 33 13.13 -4.50 -19.22
N ASN A 34 14.01 -3.59 -18.80
CA ASN A 34 14.53 -3.53 -17.44
C ASN A 34 14.34 -2.12 -16.84
N PRO A 35 13.54 -1.94 -15.79
CA PRO A 35 13.30 -0.62 -15.21
C PRO A 35 14.54 0.01 -14.57
N ASN A 36 15.59 -0.78 -14.33
CA ASN A 36 16.83 -0.32 -13.67
C ASN A 36 17.97 0.03 -14.64
N SER A 37 17.73 -0.07 -15.94
CA SER A 37 18.77 0.09 -16.96
C SER A 37 18.82 1.51 -17.53
N ALA A 38 19.55 1.66 -18.66
CA ALA A 38 19.59 2.90 -19.43
C ALA A 38 18.19 3.25 -20.02
N PRO A 39 17.91 4.52 -20.34
CA PRO A 39 18.87 5.63 -20.32
C PRO A 39 19.02 6.35 -18.98
N TYR A 40 18.23 6.03 -17.97
CA TYR A 40 18.25 6.72 -16.68
C TYR A 40 18.85 5.84 -15.58
N ASP A 41 19.75 6.42 -14.81
CA ASP A 41 20.29 5.78 -13.60
C ASP A 41 19.32 5.96 -12.42
N MET A 42 18.88 4.85 -11.84
CA MET A 42 17.87 4.83 -10.79
C MET A 42 18.51 4.61 -9.42
N SER A 43 18.18 5.49 -8.47
CA SER A 43 18.69 5.42 -7.09
C SER A 43 18.20 4.22 -6.29
N THR A 44 17.05 3.66 -6.66
CA THR A 44 16.46 2.47 -6.04
C THR A 44 16.31 1.38 -7.08
N GLU A 45 16.93 0.22 -6.86
CA GLU A 45 16.76 -0.93 -7.74
C GLU A 45 15.36 -1.52 -7.58
N TRP A 46 14.58 -1.53 -8.67
CA TRP A 46 13.30 -2.24 -8.74
C TRP A 46 13.54 -3.72 -8.95
N LYS A 47 13.50 -4.50 -7.88
CA LYS A 47 13.77 -5.94 -7.91
C LYS A 47 12.61 -6.74 -8.48
N PRO A 48 12.88 -7.82 -9.22
CA PRO A 48 11.84 -8.73 -9.69
C PRO A 48 11.04 -9.34 -8.53
N TRP A 49 9.74 -9.56 -8.76
CA TRP A 49 8.92 -10.29 -7.80
C TRP A 49 9.43 -11.71 -7.61
N ASN A 50 9.78 -12.06 -6.37
CA ASN A 50 10.21 -13.40 -6.00
C ASN A 50 9.42 -13.91 -4.81
N LYS A 51 8.67 -15.01 -5.00
CA LYS A 51 7.88 -15.65 -3.93
C LYS A 51 8.73 -16.21 -2.79
N LEU A 52 9.98 -16.56 -3.05
CA LEU A 52 10.89 -17.16 -2.09
C LEU A 52 11.59 -16.13 -1.20
N ASN A 53 11.71 -14.89 -1.66
CA ASN A 53 12.26 -13.79 -0.87
C ASN A 53 11.13 -13.06 -0.15
N ASN A 54 11.05 -13.22 1.17
CA ASN A 54 10.11 -12.45 1.99
C ASN A 54 10.44 -10.96 2.07
N ASN A 55 11.56 -10.54 1.49
CA ASN A 55 12.04 -9.16 1.50
C ASN A 55 11.88 -8.55 0.10
N GLU A 56 11.34 -7.34 0.06
CA GLU A 56 11.36 -6.48 -1.13
C GLU A 56 10.61 -7.05 -2.36
N ARG A 57 9.29 -7.12 -2.28
CA ARG A 57 8.43 -7.69 -3.33
C ARG A 57 7.87 -6.67 -4.31
N PHE A 58 7.73 -5.41 -3.90
CA PHE A 58 7.18 -4.35 -4.72
C PHE A 58 7.84 -3.02 -4.39
N ILE A 59 7.90 -2.15 -5.39
CA ILE A 59 8.39 -0.79 -5.22
C ILE A 59 7.23 0.12 -4.80
N VAL A 60 7.50 1.02 -3.86
CA VAL A 60 6.61 2.10 -3.47
C VAL A 60 7.19 3.40 -3.97
N PHE A 61 6.37 4.19 -4.61
CA PHE A 61 6.67 5.54 -5.05
C PHE A 61 6.01 6.51 -4.10
N ASP A 62 6.79 7.12 -3.25
CA ASP A 62 6.32 8.07 -2.25
C ASP A 62 7.20 9.34 -2.27
N SER A 63 6.73 10.42 -1.66
CA SER A 63 7.48 11.65 -1.59
C SER A 63 8.74 11.49 -0.74
N VAL A 64 9.76 12.30 -1.02
CA VAL A 64 11.03 12.26 -0.28
C VAL A 64 10.86 12.57 1.21
N ASN A 65 9.81 13.31 1.57
CA ASN A 65 9.50 13.66 2.96
C ASN A 65 8.78 12.56 3.72
N ASP A 66 8.25 11.56 3.01
CA ASP A 66 7.59 10.39 3.58
C ASP A 66 8.53 9.18 3.52
N LYS A 67 8.24 8.20 2.68
CA LYS A 67 9.05 6.97 2.55
C LYS A 67 10.04 7.03 1.39
N GLY A 68 9.87 7.99 0.50
CA GLY A 68 10.63 8.04 -0.75
C GLY A 68 10.33 6.87 -1.68
N ILE A 69 11.21 6.65 -2.65
CA ILE A 69 11.12 5.50 -3.54
C ILE A 69 11.91 4.36 -2.93
N ALA A 70 11.24 3.28 -2.55
CA ALA A 70 11.87 2.15 -1.89
C ALA A 70 11.17 0.82 -2.18
N MET A 71 11.91 -0.28 -2.04
CA MET A 71 11.34 -1.62 -2.08
C MET A 71 10.70 -2.00 -0.74
N PHE A 72 9.55 -2.67 -0.79
CA PHE A 72 8.81 -3.13 0.38
C PHE A 72 8.38 -4.59 0.24
N ASN A 73 8.15 -5.22 1.39
CA ASN A 73 7.70 -6.61 1.49
C ASN A 73 6.32 -6.78 2.13
N ASN A 74 5.76 -5.72 2.69
CA ASN A 74 4.48 -5.79 3.40
C ASN A 74 3.34 -6.11 2.44
N THR A 75 3.06 -7.38 2.26
CA THR A 75 1.80 -7.81 1.66
C THR A 75 0.69 -7.52 2.66
N LEU A 76 -0.36 -6.84 2.20
CA LEU A 76 -1.59 -6.71 2.97
C LEU A 76 -2.14 -8.11 3.23
N SER A 77 -1.98 -8.62 4.44
CA SER A 77 -2.64 -9.84 4.88
C SER A 77 -4.02 -9.50 5.42
N ALA A 78 -4.95 -10.47 5.39
CA ALA A 78 -6.26 -10.31 6.02
C ALA A 78 -6.11 -9.83 7.47
N ASN A 79 -5.17 -10.39 8.22
CA ASN A 79 -4.89 -10.01 9.61
C ASN A 79 -4.42 -8.55 9.74
N SER A 80 -3.53 -8.05 8.86
CA SER A 80 -3.08 -6.65 8.93
C SER A 80 -4.19 -5.67 8.61
N ILE A 81 -5.07 -6.01 7.68
CA ILE A 81 -6.24 -5.19 7.35
C ILE A 81 -7.23 -5.16 8.52
N LEU A 82 -7.49 -6.32 9.13
CA LEU A 82 -8.40 -6.42 10.28
C LEU A 82 -7.87 -5.68 11.51
N GLN A 83 -6.57 -5.74 11.78
CA GLN A 83 -5.92 -4.93 12.81
C GLN A 83 -6.08 -3.43 12.53
N GLY A 84 -5.89 -3.00 11.29
CA GLY A 84 -6.13 -1.63 10.85
C GLY A 84 -7.57 -1.20 11.14
N ILE A 85 -8.57 -1.97 10.71
CA ILE A 85 -9.99 -1.68 10.97
C ILE A 85 -10.28 -1.62 12.47
N SER A 86 -9.69 -2.52 13.26
CA SER A 86 -9.89 -2.56 14.72
C SER A 86 -9.36 -1.31 15.41
N SER A 87 -8.28 -0.72 14.91
CA SER A 87 -7.66 0.50 15.45
C SER A 87 -8.36 1.80 15.04
N GLU A 88 -9.20 1.76 14.01
CA GLU A 88 -9.91 2.95 13.54
C GLU A 88 -10.92 3.50 14.56
N SER A 89 -11.03 4.83 14.62
CA SER A 89 -11.96 5.55 15.52
C SER A 89 -13.38 5.63 14.95
N ILE A 90 -13.93 4.48 14.57
CA ILE A 90 -15.30 4.33 14.04
C ILE A 90 -16.12 3.41 14.95
N THR A 91 -17.45 3.42 14.80
CA THR A 91 -18.34 2.62 15.64
C THR A 91 -18.15 1.11 15.37
N VAL A 92 -18.54 0.28 16.35
CA VAL A 92 -18.51 -1.19 16.21
C VAL A 92 -19.33 -1.63 15.01
N ASP A 93 -20.54 -1.07 14.82
CA ASP A 93 -21.41 -1.40 13.70
C ASP A 93 -20.78 -1.06 12.33
N GLN A 94 -20.06 0.05 12.26
CA GLN A 94 -19.29 0.41 11.04
C GLN A 94 -18.16 -0.58 10.78
N LYS A 95 -17.42 -1.00 11.81
CA LYS A 95 -16.38 -2.02 11.70
C LYS A 95 -16.97 -3.34 11.22
N CYS A 96 -18.05 -3.80 11.82
CA CYS A 96 -18.76 -5.01 11.43
C CYS A 96 -19.19 -4.98 9.97
N ASN A 97 -19.79 -3.88 9.52
CA ASN A 97 -20.25 -3.70 8.15
C ASN A 97 -19.08 -3.73 7.12
N ILE A 98 -17.94 -3.13 7.47
CA ILE A 98 -16.74 -3.18 6.61
C ILE A 98 -16.24 -4.62 6.49
N ILE A 99 -16.13 -5.34 7.60
CA ILE A 99 -15.66 -6.72 7.64
C ILE A 99 -16.60 -7.63 6.84
N ASP A 100 -17.90 -7.51 7.04
CA ASP A 100 -18.91 -8.28 6.31
C ASP A 100 -18.81 -8.06 4.80
N LYS A 101 -18.70 -6.81 4.35
CA LYS A 101 -18.53 -6.49 2.93
C LYS A 101 -17.22 -6.98 2.33
N MET A 102 -16.15 -7.02 3.12
CA MET A 102 -14.86 -7.57 2.68
C MET A 102 -14.97 -9.07 2.46
N PHE A 103 -15.53 -9.81 3.42
CA PHE A 103 -15.52 -11.27 3.38
C PHE A 103 -16.59 -11.85 2.46
N ASN A 104 -17.71 -11.18 2.24
CA ASN A 104 -18.71 -11.60 1.24
C ASN A 104 -18.17 -11.61 -0.21
N ARG A 105 -16.95 -11.11 -0.46
CA ARG A 105 -16.29 -11.07 -1.78
C ARG A 105 -14.98 -11.84 -1.84
N THR A 106 -14.65 -12.60 -0.80
CA THR A 106 -13.40 -13.36 -0.72
C THR A 106 -13.63 -14.84 -0.97
N THR A 107 -12.54 -15.55 -1.26
CA THR A 107 -12.50 -17.02 -1.38
C THR A 107 -12.27 -17.72 -0.05
N LEU A 108 -12.44 -17.01 1.08
CA LEU A 108 -12.31 -17.59 2.42
C LEU A 108 -13.45 -18.55 2.70
N THR A 109 -13.14 -19.62 3.42
CA THR A 109 -14.14 -20.56 3.90
C THR A 109 -14.98 -19.95 5.03
N GLU A 110 -16.16 -20.50 5.29
CA GLU A 110 -17.01 -20.04 6.40
C GLU A 110 -16.29 -20.11 7.75
N GLU A 111 -15.50 -21.17 7.97
CA GLU A 111 -14.73 -21.37 9.19
C GLU A 111 -13.67 -20.27 9.40
N GLU A 112 -12.95 -19.89 8.33
CA GLU A 112 -11.97 -18.81 8.37
C GLU A 112 -12.64 -17.45 8.66
N VAL A 113 -13.81 -17.21 8.09
CA VAL A 113 -14.60 -15.99 8.35
C VAL A 113 -15.07 -15.95 9.80
N ASP A 114 -15.61 -17.05 10.32
CA ASP A 114 -16.08 -17.15 11.71
C ASP A 114 -14.94 -16.97 12.72
N GLU A 115 -13.75 -17.49 12.44
CA GLU A 115 -12.56 -17.27 13.25
C GLU A 115 -12.15 -15.80 13.27
N ILE A 116 -12.22 -15.12 12.15
CA ILE A 116 -11.95 -13.68 12.04
C ILE A 116 -12.94 -12.87 12.88
N TYR A 117 -14.24 -13.14 12.77
CA TYR A 117 -15.25 -12.47 13.58
C TYR A 117 -15.03 -12.69 15.08
N ARG A 118 -14.67 -13.91 15.47
CA ARG A 118 -14.39 -14.26 16.86
C ARG A 118 -13.15 -13.57 17.40
N THR A 119 -12.09 -13.53 16.61
CA THR A 119 -10.79 -13.02 17.03
C THR A 119 -10.75 -11.48 17.09
N PHE A 120 -11.26 -10.82 16.05
CA PHE A 120 -11.12 -9.37 15.91
C PHE A 120 -12.28 -8.57 16.46
N MET A 121 -13.47 -9.14 16.50
CA MET A 121 -14.67 -8.43 16.94
C MET A 121 -15.18 -8.86 18.31
N SER A 122 -14.50 -9.81 18.96
CA SER A 122 -14.81 -10.25 20.34
C SER A 122 -16.30 -10.54 20.58
N GLY A 123 -16.96 -11.15 19.59
CA GLY A 123 -18.40 -11.45 19.66
C GLY A 123 -19.33 -10.24 19.53
N LYS A 124 -18.80 -9.06 19.18
CA LYS A 124 -19.59 -7.84 19.01
C LYS A 124 -20.27 -7.71 17.64
N CYS A 125 -19.83 -8.50 16.66
CA CYS A 125 -20.50 -8.61 15.38
C CYS A 125 -21.27 -9.92 15.31
N THR A 126 -22.52 -9.86 14.89
CA THR A 126 -23.28 -11.03 14.42
C THR A 126 -23.21 -11.03 12.89
N ARG A 127 -22.84 -12.17 12.31
CA ARG A 127 -22.93 -12.37 10.86
C ARG A 127 -24.41 -12.26 10.45
N ALA A 128 -24.69 -11.39 9.49
CA ALA A 128 -26.03 -11.26 8.89
C ALA A 128 -26.35 -12.44 7.99
#